data_9c92763ce0c6f809df2fb07c325914ca
#
_entry.id   9c92763ce0c6f809df2fb07c325914ca
#
_cell.length_a   1.000
_cell.length_b   1.000
_cell.length_c   1.000
_cell.angle_alpha   90.00
_cell.angle_beta   90.00
_cell.angle_gamma   90.00
#
_symmetry.space_group_name_H-M   'P 1'
#
loop_
_entity.id
_entity.type
_entity.pdbx_description
1 polymer ?
#
loop_
_entity_poly.entity_id
_entity_poly.type
_entity_poly.pdbx_seq_one_letter_code
_entity_poly.pdbx_strand_id
1 'polypeptide(L)'
;MLHDPSHYELPPLAEEIRLSQKDEDILRRLAGEVAAIAALPVHKEKARLWQKLNDRQSERPMVWINEICWHEMNVGGELTLTAEHPWARDQERDLRRTLYQWRHMPGDMIVSDYLACPLAVHSTDFGIIEDVDIVKSDPSNDVVSRRRLLSGRGRKWRKHSASARKTSG
;
A
#
# COMPACT_ATOMS: atom_id res chain seq x y z
N MET A 1 -5.73 6.64 -27.64
CA MET A 1 -6.84 7.17 -26.83
C MET A 1 -6.20 7.99 -25.76
N LEU A 2 -6.34 9.30 -25.78
CA LEU A 2 -5.85 10.16 -24.69
C LEU A 2 -6.74 9.91 -23.49
N HIS A 3 -6.12 9.58 -22.37
CA HIS A 3 -6.80 9.38 -21.10
C HIS A 3 -7.46 10.71 -20.72
N ASP A 4 -8.78 10.70 -20.56
CA ASP A 4 -9.53 11.88 -20.14
C ASP A 4 -9.23 12.14 -18.66
N PRO A 5 -8.60 13.27 -18.32
CA PRO A 5 -8.26 13.57 -16.92
C PRO A 5 -9.48 13.91 -16.05
N SER A 6 -10.70 13.93 -16.63
CA SER A 6 -11.93 14.31 -15.91
C SER A 6 -12.46 13.21 -14.97
N HIS A 7 -11.86 12.02 -14.95
CA HIS A 7 -12.30 10.90 -14.11
C HIS A 7 -11.49 10.69 -12.83
N TYR A 8 -10.59 11.60 -12.48
CA TYR A 8 -9.98 11.58 -11.16
C TYR A 8 -10.94 12.23 -10.16
N GLU A 9 -11.80 11.44 -9.58
CA GLU A 9 -12.50 11.86 -8.38
C GLU A 9 -11.45 12.10 -7.29
N LEU A 10 -11.30 13.34 -6.90
CA LEU A 10 -10.53 13.67 -5.70
C LEU A 10 -11.13 12.89 -4.53
N PRO A 11 -10.31 12.35 -3.64
CA PRO A 11 -10.85 11.73 -2.44
C PRO A 11 -11.79 12.72 -1.73
N PRO A 12 -12.93 12.27 -1.20
CA PRO A 12 -13.88 13.15 -0.56
C PRO A 12 -13.18 13.98 0.53
N LEU A 13 -13.51 15.26 0.60
CA LEU A 13 -13.01 16.14 1.66
C LEU A 13 -13.41 15.55 3.02
N ALA A 14 -12.58 15.72 4.03
CA ALA A 14 -12.81 15.16 5.37
C ALA A 14 -14.19 15.55 5.95
N GLU A 15 -14.73 16.68 5.55
CA GLU A 15 -16.06 17.19 5.92
C GLU A 15 -17.22 16.36 5.33
N GLU A 16 -16.97 15.63 4.25
CA GLU A 16 -17.96 14.78 3.58
C GLU A 16 -18.02 13.36 4.19
N ILE A 17 -17.00 12.99 4.98
CA ILE A 17 -16.93 11.68 5.63
C ILE A 17 -17.77 11.72 6.90
N ARG A 18 -18.96 11.10 6.86
CA ARG A 18 -19.82 10.90 8.02
C ARG A 18 -19.88 9.42 8.36
N LEU A 19 -19.29 9.05 9.47
CA LEU A 19 -19.28 7.68 9.93
C LEU A 19 -20.50 7.40 10.80
N SER A 20 -20.97 6.15 10.76
CA SER A 20 -21.93 5.65 11.74
C SER A 20 -21.24 5.45 13.10
N GLN A 21 -22.01 5.49 14.19
CA GLN A 21 -21.49 5.18 15.53
C GLN A 21 -20.82 3.81 15.57
N LYS A 22 -21.38 2.84 14.84
CA LYS A 22 -20.80 1.50 14.70
C LYS A 22 -19.41 1.53 14.09
N ASP A 23 -19.22 2.27 12.99
CA ASP A 23 -17.93 2.39 12.33
C ASP A 23 -16.90 3.08 13.23
N GLU A 24 -17.32 4.16 13.90
CA GLU A 24 -16.46 4.84 14.87
C GLU A 24 -16.02 3.92 16.02
N ASP A 25 -16.92 3.14 16.59
CA ASP A 25 -16.61 2.23 17.69
C ASP A 25 -15.64 1.12 17.26
N ILE A 26 -15.80 0.60 16.02
CA ILE A 26 -14.88 -0.38 15.45
C ILE A 26 -13.48 0.23 15.32
N LEU A 27 -13.37 1.41 14.69
CA LEU A 27 -12.08 2.05 14.47
C LEU A 27 -11.42 2.45 15.78
N ARG A 28 -12.18 3.02 16.73
CA ARG A 28 -11.67 3.44 18.03
C ARG A 28 -11.13 2.27 18.84
N ARG A 29 -11.82 1.13 18.83
CA ARG A 29 -11.35 -0.09 19.49
C ARG A 29 -10.05 -0.60 18.88
N LEU A 30 -9.99 -0.76 17.56
CA LEU A 30 -8.79 -1.27 16.87
C LEU A 30 -7.60 -0.32 17.01
N ALA A 31 -7.84 0.99 16.87
CA ALA A 31 -6.80 2.00 17.08
C ALA A 31 -6.27 1.98 18.52
N GLY A 32 -7.14 1.76 19.52
CA GLY A 32 -6.72 1.58 20.92
C GLY A 32 -5.81 0.38 21.11
N GLU A 33 -6.10 -0.76 20.47
CA GLU A 33 -5.24 -1.95 20.50
C GLU A 33 -3.86 -1.66 19.86
N VAL A 34 -3.85 -1.00 18.69
CA VAL A 34 -2.60 -0.60 18.01
C VAL A 34 -1.79 0.38 18.86
N ALA A 35 -2.44 1.39 19.46
CA ALA A 35 -1.77 2.35 20.33
C ALA A 35 -1.15 1.69 21.56
N ALA A 36 -1.85 0.73 22.17
CA ALA A 36 -1.31 -0.02 23.29
C ALA A 36 -0.06 -0.82 22.91
N ILE A 37 -0.03 -1.42 21.73
CA ILE A 37 1.15 -2.10 21.20
C ILE A 37 2.26 -1.10 20.91
N ALA A 38 1.97 0.02 20.24
CA ALA A 38 2.94 1.05 19.90
C ALA A 38 3.65 1.64 21.14
N ALA A 39 2.97 1.67 22.28
CA ALA A 39 3.53 2.14 23.54
C ALA A 39 4.55 1.17 24.17
N LEU A 40 4.71 -0.05 23.65
CA LEU A 40 5.63 -1.03 24.23
C LEU A 40 7.10 -0.59 24.09
N PRO A 41 7.92 -0.75 25.14
CA PRO A 41 9.32 -0.34 25.12
C PRO A 41 10.16 -1.03 24.03
N VAL A 42 9.76 -2.22 23.58
CA VAL A 42 10.44 -3.00 22.55
C VAL A 42 10.64 -2.23 21.24
N HIS A 43 9.74 -1.30 20.93
CA HIS A 43 9.84 -0.49 19.71
C HIS A 43 11.02 0.48 19.72
N LYS A 44 11.39 1.01 20.89
CA LYS A 44 12.58 1.86 21.04
C LYS A 44 13.85 1.06 20.75
N GLU A 45 13.93 -0.15 21.26
CA GLU A 45 15.07 -1.03 21.00
C GLU A 45 15.16 -1.46 19.54
N LYS A 46 14.03 -1.85 18.94
CA LYS A 46 13.98 -2.16 17.52
C LYS A 46 14.40 -0.96 16.65
N ALA A 47 13.92 0.24 16.98
CA ALA A 47 14.31 1.47 16.28
C ALA A 47 15.82 1.72 16.37
N ARG A 48 16.42 1.54 17.54
CA ARG A 48 17.86 1.63 17.74
C ARG A 48 18.64 0.63 16.88
N LEU A 49 18.16 -0.60 16.81
CA LEU A 49 18.79 -1.65 15.99
C LEU A 49 18.67 -1.37 14.49
N TRP A 50 17.53 -0.87 14.03
CA TRP A 50 17.34 -0.44 12.64
C TRP A 50 18.25 0.74 12.29
N GLN A 51 18.39 1.71 13.17
CA GLN A 51 19.32 2.83 12.98
C GLN A 51 20.76 2.34 12.83
N LYS A 52 21.21 1.45 13.73
CA LYS A 52 22.56 0.87 13.64
C LYS A 52 22.78 0.08 12.35
N LEU A 53 21.76 -0.68 11.89
CA LEU A 53 21.85 -1.38 10.60
C LEU A 53 22.05 -0.38 9.46
N ASN A 54 21.28 0.71 9.43
CA ASN A 54 21.39 1.74 8.40
C ASN A 54 22.74 2.48 8.45
N ASP A 55 23.29 2.65 9.64
CA ASP A 55 24.61 3.25 9.87
C ASP A 55 25.78 2.27 9.62
N ARG A 56 25.49 1.07 9.09
CA ARG A 56 26.46 -0.01 8.85
C ARG A 56 27.18 -0.51 10.12
N GLN A 57 26.51 -0.41 11.26
CA GLN A 57 26.98 -0.88 12.57
C GLN A 57 26.04 -1.95 13.14
N SER A 58 25.59 -2.84 12.27
CA SER A 58 24.61 -3.88 12.62
C SER A 58 25.11 -4.75 13.77
N GLU A 59 24.26 -4.96 14.77
CA GLU A 59 24.52 -5.88 15.89
C GLU A 59 24.04 -7.30 15.56
N ARG A 60 23.02 -7.43 14.71
CA ARG A 60 22.46 -8.70 14.25
C ARG A 60 21.68 -8.49 12.94
N PRO A 61 21.34 -9.56 12.23
CA PRO A 61 20.37 -9.47 11.14
C PRO A 61 19.02 -8.96 11.65
N MET A 62 18.37 -8.12 10.85
CA MET A 62 17.03 -7.60 11.11
C MET A 62 16.05 -8.16 10.07
N VAL A 63 14.83 -8.47 10.50
CA VAL A 63 13.80 -9.07 9.65
C VAL A 63 12.61 -8.14 9.52
N TRP A 64 12.32 -7.74 8.28
CA TRP A 64 11.11 -7.01 7.94
C TRP A 64 10.30 -7.84 6.94
N ILE A 65 9.03 -8.11 7.26
CA ILE A 65 8.12 -8.85 6.39
C ILE A 65 7.20 -7.84 5.73
N ASN A 66 7.34 -7.63 4.44
CA ASN A 66 6.64 -6.59 3.69
C ASN A 66 5.59 -7.15 2.72
N GLU A 67 5.93 -8.24 2.03
CA GLU A 67 5.03 -8.82 1.04
C GLU A 67 4.25 -9.99 1.64
N ILE A 68 3.02 -9.69 2.11
CA ILE A 68 2.14 -10.66 2.76
C ILE A 68 0.95 -10.92 1.85
N CYS A 69 0.66 -12.18 1.56
CA CYS A 69 -0.50 -12.62 0.79
C CYS A 69 -1.77 -12.50 1.65
N TRP A 70 -2.24 -11.31 1.92
CA TRP A 70 -3.30 -11.01 2.87
C TRP A 70 -4.60 -11.79 2.63
N HIS A 71 -4.92 -12.10 1.38
CA HIS A 71 -6.11 -12.87 1.02
C HIS A 71 -6.05 -14.33 1.52
N GLU A 72 -4.85 -14.86 1.78
CA GLU A 72 -4.65 -16.21 2.30
C GLU A 72 -4.58 -16.24 3.84
N MET A 73 -4.42 -15.08 4.47
CA MET A 73 -4.16 -14.99 5.91
C MET A 73 -5.43 -15.03 6.77
N ASN A 74 -6.61 -14.87 6.19
CA ASN A 74 -7.87 -14.75 6.97
C ASN A 74 -8.47 -16.09 7.39
N VAL A 75 -7.65 -17.03 7.84
CA VAL A 75 -8.10 -18.37 8.24
C VAL A 75 -8.98 -18.32 9.48
N GLY A 76 -8.63 -17.47 10.44
CA GLY A 76 -9.35 -17.31 11.71
C GLY A 76 -10.39 -16.20 11.74
N GLY A 77 -10.62 -15.51 10.60
CA GLY A 77 -11.56 -14.39 10.54
C GLY A 77 -11.06 -13.08 11.13
N GLU A 78 -9.82 -12.99 11.60
CA GLU A 78 -9.24 -11.79 12.22
C GLU A 78 -9.19 -10.59 11.26
N LEU A 79 -9.07 -10.85 9.95
CA LEU A 79 -9.01 -9.83 8.90
C LEU A 79 -10.38 -9.50 8.30
N THR A 80 -11.46 -10.11 8.79
CA THR A 80 -12.81 -9.85 8.30
C THR A 80 -13.25 -8.43 8.65
N LEU A 81 -13.62 -7.66 7.63
CA LEU A 81 -14.06 -6.28 7.79
C LEU A 81 -15.53 -6.22 8.17
N THR A 82 -15.85 -5.38 9.15
CA THR A 82 -17.19 -5.22 9.74
C THR A 82 -17.73 -3.80 9.62
N ALA A 83 -16.88 -2.82 9.31
CA ALA A 83 -17.29 -1.46 9.03
C ALA A 83 -18.12 -1.37 7.73
N GLU A 84 -19.02 -0.40 7.66
CA GLU A 84 -19.95 -0.21 6.53
C GLU A 84 -19.45 0.86 5.55
N HIS A 85 -18.99 1.99 6.08
CA HIS A 85 -18.50 3.09 5.26
C HIS A 85 -17.19 2.72 4.54
N PRO A 86 -17.03 2.96 3.22
CA PRO A 86 -15.84 2.56 2.46
C PRO A 86 -14.53 3.05 3.09
N TRP A 87 -14.46 4.31 3.48
CA TRP A 87 -13.27 4.88 4.14
C TRP A 87 -12.98 4.17 5.47
N ALA A 88 -14.01 3.88 6.28
CA ALA A 88 -13.84 3.17 7.55
C ALA A 88 -13.33 1.73 7.33
N ARG A 89 -13.79 1.06 6.26
CA ARG A 89 -13.30 -0.27 5.88
C ARG A 89 -11.83 -0.26 5.51
N ASP A 90 -11.36 0.78 4.83
CA ASP A 90 -9.95 0.91 4.48
C ASP A 90 -9.10 1.10 5.75
N GLN A 91 -9.52 1.96 6.66
CA GLN A 91 -8.86 2.13 7.95
C GLN A 91 -8.90 0.86 8.80
N GLU A 92 -10.05 0.18 8.86
CA GLU A 92 -10.21 -1.10 9.56
C GLU A 92 -9.25 -2.16 9.01
N ARG A 93 -9.09 -2.21 7.69
CA ARG A 93 -8.17 -3.15 7.03
C ARG A 93 -6.74 -2.93 7.49
N ASP A 94 -6.28 -1.70 7.49
CA ASP A 94 -4.90 -1.38 7.86
C ASP A 94 -4.63 -1.65 9.34
N LEU A 95 -5.57 -1.30 10.22
CA LEU A 95 -5.47 -1.59 11.65
C LEU A 95 -5.46 -3.11 11.91
N ARG A 96 -6.34 -3.87 11.26
CA ARG A 96 -6.39 -5.33 11.41
C ARG A 96 -5.13 -6.01 10.88
N ARG A 97 -4.60 -5.56 9.73
CA ARG A 97 -3.33 -6.06 9.18
C ARG A 97 -2.17 -5.80 10.12
N THR A 98 -2.09 -4.62 10.70
CA THR A 98 -1.07 -4.27 11.70
C THR A 98 -1.14 -5.18 12.92
N LEU A 99 -2.35 -5.37 13.49
CA LEU A 99 -2.58 -6.25 14.63
C LEU A 99 -2.24 -7.70 14.31
N TYR A 100 -2.67 -8.19 13.14
CA TYR A 100 -2.40 -9.54 12.68
C TYR A 100 -0.90 -9.79 12.53
N GLN A 101 -0.20 -8.89 11.83
CA GLN A 101 1.24 -9.01 11.64
C GLN A 101 2.00 -8.99 12.96
N TRP A 102 1.60 -8.13 13.89
CA TRP A 102 2.19 -8.09 15.22
C TRP A 102 2.01 -9.40 15.99
N ARG A 103 0.85 -10.03 15.90
CA ARG A 103 0.52 -11.27 16.64
C ARG A 103 1.21 -12.49 16.05
N HIS A 104 1.23 -12.61 14.73
CA HIS A 104 1.59 -13.85 14.06
C HIS A 104 2.98 -13.84 13.43
N MET A 105 3.48 -12.70 13.02
CA MET A 105 4.75 -12.57 12.31
C MET A 105 5.44 -11.20 12.57
N PRO A 106 5.69 -10.87 13.84
CA PRO A 106 6.17 -9.53 14.17
C PRO A 106 7.55 -9.21 13.61
N GLY A 107 8.43 -10.20 13.46
CA GLY A 107 9.81 -9.92 13.09
C GLY A 107 10.40 -8.76 13.89
N ASP A 108 11.05 -7.84 13.20
CA ASP A 108 11.57 -6.59 13.77
C ASP A 108 10.70 -5.38 13.41
N MET A 109 9.39 -5.58 13.13
CA MET A 109 8.49 -4.48 12.84
C MET A 109 8.37 -3.52 14.02
N ILE A 110 8.20 -2.25 13.69
CA ILE A 110 7.87 -1.19 14.65
C ILE A 110 6.42 -0.81 14.38
N VAL A 111 5.58 -0.87 15.39
CA VAL A 111 4.21 -0.38 15.32
C VAL A 111 4.21 1.09 15.71
N SER A 112 3.70 1.93 14.82
CA SER A 112 3.61 3.38 15.04
C SER A 112 2.32 3.74 15.76
N ASP A 113 2.36 4.82 16.53
CA ASP A 113 1.22 5.40 17.25
C ASP A 113 0.44 6.42 16.41
N TYR A 114 0.70 6.46 15.10
CA TYR A 114 0.03 7.33 14.14
C TYR A 114 -0.39 6.55 12.90
N LEU A 115 -1.43 7.03 12.25
CA LEU A 115 -1.84 6.59 10.92
C LEU A 115 -1.27 7.57 9.89
N ALA A 116 -0.56 7.03 8.90
CA ALA A 116 -0.07 7.84 7.80
C ALA A 116 -1.25 8.23 6.88
N CYS A 117 -1.44 9.52 6.70
CA CYS A 117 -2.39 10.02 5.72
C CYS A 117 -1.62 10.40 4.45
N PRO A 118 -1.78 9.66 3.35
CA PRO A 118 -1.10 10.01 2.12
C PRO A 118 -1.58 11.35 1.59
N LEU A 119 -0.66 12.15 1.06
CA LEU A 119 -1.03 13.37 0.35
C LEU A 119 -1.79 13.00 -0.92
N ALA A 120 -2.83 13.76 -1.23
CA ALA A 120 -3.49 13.69 -2.52
C ALA A 120 -2.52 14.24 -3.59
N VAL A 121 -1.87 13.33 -4.31
CA VAL A 121 -0.93 13.67 -5.39
C VAL A 121 -1.57 13.25 -6.70
N HIS A 122 -1.70 14.22 -7.61
CA HIS A 122 -2.05 13.93 -9.00
C HIS A 122 -0.76 13.83 -9.82
N SER A 123 -0.58 12.70 -10.49
CA SER A 123 0.50 12.51 -11.45
C SER A 123 -0.08 12.26 -12.83
N THR A 124 0.44 12.96 -13.83
CA THR A 124 0.08 12.72 -15.24
C THR A 124 0.78 11.50 -15.80
N ASP A 125 1.59 10.81 -15.00
CA ASP A 125 2.43 9.69 -15.41
C ASP A 125 3.30 10.00 -16.66
N PHE A 126 4.00 8.98 -17.15
CA PHE A 126 4.81 9.08 -18.38
C PHE A 126 4.02 8.71 -19.64
N GLY A 127 2.68 8.59 -19.53
CA GLY A 127 1.83 8.14 -20.64
C GLY A 127 2.01 6.67 -21.01
N ILE A 128 2.69 5.90 -20.18
CA ILE A 128 2.89 4.46 -20.35
C ILE A 128 2.02 3.76 -19.31
N ILE A 129 1.00 3.06 -19.79
CA ILE A 129 0.11 2.26 -18.94
C ILE A 129 0.57 0.80 -19.04
N GLU A 130 0.66 0.11 -17.91
CA GLU A 130 0.84 -1.34 -17.92
C GLU A 130 -0.36 -2.00 -18.61
N ASP A 131 -0.08 -2.86 -19.57
CA ASP A 131 -1.12 -3.72 -20.19
C ASP A 131 -1.31 -4.94 -19.24
N VAL A 132 -2.27 -4.82 -18.35
CA VAL A 132 -2.54 -5.82 -17.30
C VAL A 132 -3.94 -6.36 -17.43
N ASP A 133 -4.05 -7.66 -17.65
CA ASP A 133 -5.33 -8.36 -17.52
C ASP A 133 -5.55 -8.72 -16.04
N ILE A 134 -6.55 -8.12 -15.41
CA ILE A 134 -6.94 -8.43 -14.03
C ILE A 134 -7.89 -9.63 -14.06
N VAL A 135 -7.42 -10.79 -13.62
CA VAL A 135 -8.25 -11.96 -13.43
C VAL A 135 -8.58 -12.09 -11.96
N LYS A 136 -9.83 -11.88 -11.60
CA LYS A 136 -10.32 -12.14 -10.25
C LYS A 136 -10.58 -13.63 -10.10
N SER A 137 -9.76 -14.35 -9.37
CA SER A 137 -9.96 -15.77 -9.07
C SER A 137 -11.00 -15.99 -7.96
N ASP A 138 -11.23 -14.97 -7.14
CA ASP A 138 -12.17 -14.95 -6.03
C ASP A 138 -12.75 -13.52 -5.89
N PRO A 139 -14.05 -13.32 -5.66
CA PRO A 139 -14.65 -12.00 -5.43
C PRO A 139 -14.05 -11.25 -4.23
N SER A 140 -13.48 -11.97 -3.26
CA SER A 140 -12.80 -11.41 -2.08
C SER A 140 -11.33 -11.08 -2.33
N ASN A 141 -10.76 -11.50 -3.46
CA ASN A 141 -9.38 -11.24 -3.84
C ASN A 141 -9.25 -9.92 -4.58
N ASP A 142 -8.47 -9.01 -4.02
CA ASP A 142 -8.33 -7.69 -4.59
C ASP A 142 -7.61 -7.69 -5.94
N VAL A 143 -6.66 -8.57 -6.20
CA VAL A 143 -6.04 -8.65 -7.55
C VAL A 143 -5.18 -9.91 -7.71
N VAL A 144 -5.46 -10.73 -8.72
CA VAL A 144 -4.44 -11.53 -9.38
C VAL A 144 -4.14 -10.85 -10.72
N SER A 145 -3.10 -10.05 -10.76
CA SER A 145 -2.65 -9.47 -12.02
C SER A 145 -1.83 -10.50 -12.79
N ARG A 146 -2.31 -10.88 -13.96
CA ARG A 146 -1.49 -11.58 -14.93
C ARG A 146 -0.86 -10.53 -15.83
N ARG A 147 0.43 -10.30 -15.71
CA ARG A 147 1.16 -9.51 -16.71
C ARG A 147 1.06 -10.24 -18.04
N ARG A 148 0.44 -9.63 -19.02
CA ARG A 148 0.60 -10.05 -20.39
C ARG A 148 2.03 -9.71 -20.79
N LEU A 149 2.90 -10.69 -20.81
CA LEU A 149 4.13 -10.56 -21.57
C LEU A 149 3.71 -10.19 -22.98
N LEU A 150 4.10 -9.02 -23.46
CA LEU A 150 3.89 -8.61 -24.82
C LEU A 150 4.49 -9.70 -25.71
N SER A 151 3.65 -10.61 -26.18
CA SER A 151 4.00 -11.56 -27.23
C SER A 151 4.40 -10.68 -28.42
N GLY A 152 5.67 -10.71 -28.73
CA GLY A 152 6.29 -9.80 -29.68
C GLY A 152 5.68 -9.88 -31.08
N ARG A 153 4.60 -9.16 -31.31
CA ARG A 153 4.25 -8.63 -32.61
C ARG A 153 4.54 -7.15 -32.60
N GLY A 154 5.81 -6.93 -32.91
CA GLY A 154 6.36 -5.79 -33.63
C GLY A 154 5.61 -4.47 -33.53
N ARG A 155 5.78 -3.71 -32.43
CA ARG A 155 5.96 -2.27 -32.65
C ARG A 155 7.45 -2.03 -32.84
N LYS A 156 7.87 -1.87 -34.13
CA LYS A 156 9.17 -1.37 -34.48
C LYS A 156 9.39 -0.06 -33.73
N TRP A 157 10.33 -0.06 -32.82
CA TRP A 157 10.87 1.17 -32.27
C TRP A 157 11.39 2.01 -33.45
N ARG A 158 10.67 3.11 -33.79
CA ARG A 158 11.24 4.11 -34.70
C ARG A 158 12.38 4.77 -33.95
N LYS A 159 13.59 4.38 -34.29
CA LYS A 159 14.76 5.16 -33.93
C LYS A 159 14.56 6.54 -34.56
N HIS A 160 14.25 7.54 -33.73
CA HIS A 160 14.41 8.92 -34.16
C HIS A 160 15.93 9.17 -34.31
N SER A 161 16.42 8.96 -35.50
CA SER A 161 17.72 9.45 -35.90
C SER A 161 17.67 10.97 -35.80
N ALA A 162 18.37 11.52 -34.84
CA ALA A 162 18.66 12.95 -34.82
C ALA A 162 19.46 13.26 -36.09
N SER A 163 18.83 13.92 -37.05
CA SER A 163 19.46 14.50 -38.20
C SER A 163 20.38 15.64 -37.72
N ALA A 164 21.66 15.36 -37.64
CA ALA A 164 22.68 16.37 -37.48
C ALA A 164 22.61 17.29 -38.70
N ARG A 165 22.15 18.53 -38.56
CA ARG A 165 22.32 19.59 -39.55
C ARG A 165 23.79 19.93 -39.62
N LYS A 166 24.44 19.55 -40.74
CA LYS A 166 25.68 20.14 -41.14
C LYS A 166 25.42 21.59 -41.58
N THR A 167 25.89 22.52 -40.79
CA THR A 167 26.09 23.89 -41.27
C THR A 167 27.40 23.93 -42.00
N SER A 168 27.33 24.00 -43.32
CA SER A 168 28.41 24.47 -44.19
C SER A 168 28.25 25.96 -44.36
N GLY A 169 29.26 26.69 -44.03
CA GLY A 169 29.49 28.08 -44.37
C GLY A 169 30.95 28.27 -44.59
#